data_6a92bb91e61999f6cac28fe7eaabe046
#
_entry.id   6a92bb91e61999f6cac28fe7eaabe046
#
_cell.length_a   1.000
_cell.length_b   1.000
_cell.length_c   1.000
_cell.angle_alpha   90.00
_cell.angle_beta   90.00
_cell.angle_gamma   90.00
#
_symmetry.space_group_name_H-M   'P 1'
#
loop_
_entity.id
_entity.type
_entity.pdbx_description
1 polymer ?
#
loop_
_entity_poly.entity_id
_entity_poly.type
_entity_poly.pdbx_seq_one_letter_code
_entity_poly.pdbx_strand_id
1 'polypeptide(L)'
;MSKEVFVAEVKRIVGLMRGGDADGANAAFGSLFTAPLFGEQRPEDRRQAFKLLVLAKRSGAPSATMLDAHRAANEPLEALVATTHDPEDYEMLGVCRAVLGHPDEAAVAIREGLRLERDRNPQSDLCGRLMTRLSSL
;
A
#
# COMPACT_ATOMS: atom_id res chain seq x y z
N MET A 1 9.94 -12.17 13.19
CA MET A 1 10.78 -12.07 11.97
C MET A 1 11.84 -11.03 12.23
N SER A 2 13.09 -11.39 12.14
CA SER A 2 14.17 -10.42 12.23
C SER A 2 14.14 -9.50 11.01
N LYS A 3 14.85 -8.38 11.10
CA LYS A 3 14.96 -7.46 9.97
C LYS A 3 15.61 -8.15 8.76
N GLU A 4 16.62 -9.00 9.00
CA GLU A 4 17.30 -9.73 7.94
C GLU A 4 16.37 -10.67 7.20
N VAL A 5 15.50 -11.38 7.91
CA VAL A 5 14.49 -12.28 7.32
C VAL A 5 13.48 -11.46 6.53
N PHE A 6 13.01 -10.34 7.09
CA PHE A 6 12.10 -9.44 6.39
C PHE A 6 12.71 -8.92 5.08
N VAL A 7 13.94 -8.41 5.13
CA VAL A 7 14.64 -7.89 3.94
C VAL A 7 14.83 -8.98 2.90
N ALA A 8 15.21 -10.19 3.32
CA ALA A 8 15.39 -11.32 2.41
C ALA A 8 14.07 -11.67 1.71
N GLU A 9 12.96 -11.65 2.45
CA GLU A 9 11.64 -11.94 1.87
C GLU A 9 11.21 -10.87 0.87
N VAL A 10 11.41 -9.60 1.18
CA VAL A 10 11.11 -8.50 0.25
C VAL A 10 11.94 -8.64 -1.03
N LYS A 11 13.23 -8.95 -0.90
CA LYS A 11 14.10 -9.18 -2.07
C LYS A 11 13.61 -10.35 -2.92
N ARG A 12 13.14 -11.42 -2.29
CA ARG A 12 12.59 -12.57 -3.00
C ARG A 12 11.36 -12.17 -3.81
N ILE A 13 10.47 -11.39 -3.19
CA ILE A 13 9.25 -10.92 -3.87
C ILE A 13 9.61 -10.03 -5.06
N VAL A 14 10.54 -9.10 -4.89
CA VAL A 14 11.02 -8.24 -5.99
C VAL A 14 11.59 -9.08 -7.12
N GLY A 15 12.32 -10.14 -6.80
CA GLY A 15 12.83 -11.08 -7.79
C GLY A 15 11.73 -11.76 -8.59
N LEU A 16 10.64 -12.17 -7.93
CA LEU A 16 9.47 -12.74 -8.61
C LEU A 16 8.83 -11.71 -9.55
N MET A 17 8.69 -10.46 -9.10
CA MET A 17 8.14 -9.38 -9.93
C MET A 17 8.99 -9.15 -11.18
N ARG A 18 10.30 -9.06 -11.02
CA ARG A 18 11.24 -8.84 -12.13
C ARG A 18 11.28 -10.01 -13.10
N GLY A 19 11.07 -11.21 -12.60
CA GLY A 19 11.02 -12.42 -13.40
C GLY A 19 9.69 -12.63 -14.13
N GLY A 20 8.72 -11.75 -13.93
CA GLY A 20 7.41 -11.83 -14.57
C GLY A 20 6.43 -12.78 -13.89
N ASP A 21 6.75 -13.30 -12.71
CA ASP A 21 5.83 -14.15 -11.93
C ASP A 21 4.95 -13.28 -11.05
N ALA A 22 3.96 -12.63 -11.67
CA ALA A 22 3.06 -11.72 -10.97
C ALA A 22 2.21 -12.45 -9.92
N ASP A 23 1.69 -13.62 -10.26
CA ASP A 23 0.85 -14.39 -9.32
C ASP A 23 1.67 -14.87 -8.13
N GLY A 24 2.89 -15.35 -8.35
CA GLY A 24 3.79 -15.74 -7.26
C GLY A 24 4.14 -14.56 -6.36
N ALA A 25 4.43 -13.40 -6.96
CA ALA A 25 4.70 -12.18 -6.18
C ALA A 25 3.49 -11.75 -5.34
N ASN A 26 2.29 -11.76 -5.93
CA ASN A 26 1.06 -11.39 -5.22
C ASN A 26 0.79 -12.34 -4.05
N ALA A 27 0.94 -13.64 -4.24
CA ALA A 27 0.78 -14.62 -3.17
C ALA A 27 1.80 -14.39 -2.04
N ALA A 28 3.03 -14.07 -2.40
CA ALA A 28 4.09 -13.79 -1.43
C ALA A 28 3.82 -12.50 -0.63
N PHE A 29 3.30 -11.44 -1.28
CA PHE A 29 2.85 -10.25 -0.57
C PHE A 29 1.74 -10.57 0.44
N GLY A 30 0.75 -11.36 0.03
CA GLY A 30 -0.33 -11.77 0.93
C GLY A 30 0.19 -12.45 2.18
N SER A 31 1.13 -13.38 2.02
CA SER A 31 1.76 -14.07 3.13
C SER A 31 2.56 -13.12 4.03
N LEU A 32 3.29 -12.18 3.43
CA LEU A 32 4.09 -11.21 4.17
C LEU A 32 3.20 -10.32 5.05
N PHE A 33 2.15 -9.73 4.47
CA PHE A 33 1.29 -8.78 5.17
C PHE A 33 0.48 -9.42 6.29
N THR A 34 0.17 -10.71 6.20
CA THR A 34 -0.59 -11.44 7.22
C THR A 34 0.32 -12.13 8.25
N ALA A 35 1.64 -12.11 8.05
CA ALA A 35 2.57 -12.69 9.01
C ALA A 35 2.54 -11.86 10.31
N PRO A 36 2.42 -12.49 11.49
CA PRO A 36 2.37 -11.75 12.76
C PRO A 36 3.56 -10.81 12.98
N LEU A 37 4.72 -11.21 12.49
CA LEU A 37 5.96 -10.44 12.67
C LEU A 37 6.06 -9.22 11.72
N PHE A 38 5.18 -9.11 10.72
CA PHE A 38 5.16 -7.95 9.85
C PHE A 38 4.89 -6.67 10.63
N GLY A 39 3.91 -6.72 11.54
CA GLY A 39 3.55 -5.58 12.39
C GLY A 39 4.64 -5.14 13.35
N GLU A 40 5.65 -6.00 13.59
CA GLU A 40 6.80 -5.70 14.45
C GLU A 40 7.90 -4.93 13.71
N GLN A 41 7.83 -4.85 12.38
CA GLN A 41 8.80 -4.08 11.60
C GLN A 41 8.54 -2.58 11.79
N ARG A 42 9.57 -1.76 11.59
CA ARG A 42 9.43 -0.31 11.71
C ARG A 42 8.42 0.22 10.69
N PRO A 43 7.70 1.31 11.00
CA PRO A 43 6.74 1.89 10.06
C PRO A 43 7.34 2.18 8.68
N GLU A 44 8.59 2.67 8.62
CA GLU A 44 9.28 2.96 7.35
C GLU A 44 9.47 1.70 6.51
N ASP A 45 9.80 0.58 7.16
CA ASP A 45 10.03 -0.69 6.48
C ASP A 45 8.71 -1.28 5.97
N ARG A 46 7.65 -1.20 6.77
CA ARG A 46 6.31 -1.61 6.34
C ARG A 46 5.82 -0.78 5.17
N ARG A 47 6.04 0.54 5.23
CA ARG A 47 5.67 1.46 4.13
C ARG A 47 6.33 1.07 2.83
N GLN A 48 7.62 0.76 2.85
CA GLN A 48 8.34 0.36 1.63
C GLN A 48 7.78 -0.92 1.03
N ALA A 49 7.43 -1.89 1.86
CA ALA A 49 6.82 -3.14 1.38
C ALA A 49 5.46 -2.87 0.73
N PHE A 50 4.61 -2.05 1.35
CA PHE A 50 3.31 -1.69 0.77
C PHE A 50 3.46 -0.97 -0.57
N LYS A 51 4.44 -0.07 -0.71
CA LYS A 51 4.67 0.67 -1.95
C LYS A 51 4.90 -0.27 -3.13
N LEU A 52 5.61 -1.34 -2.92
CA LEU A 52 5.93 -2.30 -3.97
C LEU A 52 4.67 -2.93 -4.58
N LEU A 53 3.65 -3.16 -3.78
CA LEU A 53 2.37 -3.70 -4.26
C LEU A 53 1.41 -2.61 -4.70
N VAL A 54 1.12 -1.68 -3.80
CA VAL A 54 -0.04 -0.77 -3.92
C VAL A 54 0.21 0.34 -4.92
N LEU A 55 1.44 0.87 -4.98
CA LEU A 55 1.80 1.96 -5.88
C LEU A 55 2.45 1.49 -7.17
N ALA A 56 2.54 0.18 -7.40
CA ALA A 56 3.07 -0.35 -8.65
C ALA A 56 2.15 0.03 -9.82
N LYS A 57 2.76 0.36 -10.96
CA LYS A 57 2.00 0.65 -12.16
C LYS A 57 1.33 -0.62 -12.68
N ARG A 58 0.07 -0.50 -13.06
CA ARG A 58 -0.71 -1.58 -13.62
C ARG A 58 -1.42 -1.12 -14.86
N SER A 59 -1.70 -2.08 -15.75
CA SER A 59 -2.59 -1.88 -16.89
C SER A 59 -3.73 -2.88 -16.82
N GLY A 60 -4.94 -2.43 -17.12
CA GLY A 60 -6.12 -3.28 -17.11
C GLY A 60 -6.67 -3.56 -15.71
N ALA A 61 -7.63 -4.46 -15.65
CA ALA A 61 -8.28 -4.85 -14.41
C ALA A 61 -7.33 -5.68 -13.54
N PRO A 62 -7.43 -5.57 -12.19
CA PRO A 62 -6.61 -6.38 -11.31
C PRO A 62 -6.98 -7.86 -11.41
N SER A 63 -5.95 -8.73 -11.38
CA SER A 63 -6.15 -10.19 -11.36
C SER A 63 -6.70 -10.65 -10.01
N ALA A 64 -7.14 -11.91 -9.96
CA ALA A 64 -7.64 -12.50 -8.70
C ALA A 64 -6.56 -12.49 -7.61
N THR A 65 -5.31 -12.85 -7.95
CA THR A 65 -4.22 -12.85 -6.98
C THR A 65 -3.85 -11.44 -6.52
N MET A 66 -3.95 -10.45 -7.40
CA MET A 66 -3.74 -9.05 -7.02
C MET A 66 -4.81 -8.58 -6.04
N LEU A 67 -6.07 -8.91 -6.26
CA LEU A 67 -7.15 -8.60 -5.34
C LEU A 67 -6.92 -9.26 -3.97
N ASP A 68 -6.49 -10.52 -3.96
CA ASP A 68 -6.18 -11.22 -2.72
C ASP A 68 -5.05 -10.55 -1.94
N ALA A 69 -3.99 -10.13 -2.64
CA ALA A 69 -2.88 -9.41 -2.02
C ALA A 69 -3.34 -8.08 -1.40
N HIS A 70 -4.21 -7.34 -2.09
CA HIS A 70 -4.77 -6.09 -1.56
C HIS A 70 -5.71 -6.32 -0.39
N ARG A 71 -6.50 -7.40 -0.40
CA ARG A 71 -7.30 -7.77 0.77
C ARG A 71 -6.41 -8.04 1.98
N ALA A 72 -5.30 -8.74 1.78
CA ALA A 72 -4.33 -9.01 2.84
C ALA A 72 -3.65 -7.73 3.34
N ALA A 73 -3.46 -6.73 2.47
CA ALA A 73 -2.80 -5.47 2.82
C ALA A 73 -3.71 -4.50 3.57
N ASN A 74 -5.03 -4.60 3.42
CA ASN A 74 -5.95 -3.55 3.89
C ASN A 74 -5.88 -3.33 5.40
N GLU A 75 -6.03 -4.37 6.21
CA GLU A 75 -5.99 -4.24 7.66
C GLU A 75 -4.62 -3.79 8.18
N PRO A 76 -3.48 -4.34 7.70
CA PRO A 76 -2.17 -3.81 8.05
C PRO A 76 -1.95 -2.35 7.65
N LEU A 77 -2.52 -1.89 6.53
CA LEU A 77 -2.48 -0.47 6.14
C LEU A 77 -3.28 0.40 7.10
N GLU A 78 -4.44 -0.06 7.54
CA GLU A 78 -5.21 0.65 8.56
C GLU A 78 -4.41 0.79 9.86
N ALA A 79 -3.72 -0.28 10.27
CA ALA A 79 -2.85 -0.24 11.44
C ALA A 79 -1.69 0.74 11.26
N LEU A 80 -1.12 0.82 10.06
CA LEU A 80 -0.03 1.74 9.77
C LEU A 80 -0.48 3.20 9.89
N VAL A 81 -1.59 3.57 9.26
CA VAL A 81 -2.08 4.96 9.33
C VAL A 81 -2.48 5.36 10.74
N ALA A 82 -3.01 4.43 11.53
CA ALA A 82 -3.35 4.67 12.94
C ALA A 82 -2.12 5.00 13.78
N THR A 83 -0.96 4.46 13.40
CA THR A 83 0.30 4.70 14.09
C THR A 83 1.01 5.97 13.62
N THR A 84 1.08 6.16 12.29
CA THR A 84 1.93 7.18 11.69
C THR A 84 1.20 8.50 11.40
N HIS A 85 -0.09 8.43 11.10
CA HIS A 85 -0.87 9.57 10.59
C HIS A 85 -0.15 10.26 9.42
N ASP A 86 0.56 9.47 8.61
CA ASP A 86 1.35 9.99 7.49
C ASP A 86 0.49 10.08 6.23
N PRO A 87 0.46 11.22 5.54
CA PRO A 87 -0.33 11.37 4.32
C PRO A 87 -0.02 10.34 3.23
N GLU A 88 1.24 9.92 3.08
CA GLU A 88 1.62 8.89 2.13
C GLU A 88 0.98 7.54 2.47
N ASP A 89 0.86 7.24 3.75
CA ASP A 89 0.26 5.99 4.19
C ASP A 89 -1.26 6.00 3.94
N TYR A 90 -1.90 7.15 4.12
CA TYR A 90 -3.30 7.34 3.74
C TYR A 90 -3.51 7.21 2.24
N GLU A 91 -2.57 7.68 1.43
CA GLU A 91 -2.62 7.49 -0.02
C GLU A 91 -2.67 6.00 -0.37
N MET A 92 -1.78 5.22 0.22
CA MET A 92 -1.72 3.78 -0.03
C MET A 92 -3.01 3.07 0.42
N LEU A 93 -3.53 3.44 1.58
CA LEU A 93 -4.80 2.89 2.06
C LEU A 93 -5.94 3.21 1.09
N GLY A 94 -6.00 4.44 0.60
CA GLY A 94 -6.99 4.85 -0.39
C GLY A 94 -6.88 4.08 -1.69
N VAL A 95 -5.65 3.95 -2.22
CA VAL A 95 -5.43 3.19 -3.46
C VAL A 95 -5.81 1.73 -3.28
N CYS A 96 -5.45 1.12 -2.15
CA CYS A 96 -5.81 -0.25 -1.83
C CYS A 96 -7.33 -0.45 -1.84
N ARG A 97 -8.06 0.43 -1.18
CA ARG A 97 -9.53 0.39 -1.13
C ARG A 97 -10.16 0.58 -2.51
N ALA A 98 -9.58 1.45 -3.34
CA ALA A 98 -10.04 1.64 -4.72
C ALA A 98 -9.84 0.37 -5.56
N VAL A 99 -8.70 -0.29 -5.44
CA VAL A 99 -8.42 -1.56 -6.12
C VAL A 99 -9.44 -2.62 -5.72
N LEU A 100 -9.84 -2.63 -4.46
CA LEU A 100 -10.84 -3.58 -3.94
C LEU A 100 -12.28 -3.23 -4.32
N GLY A 101 -12.50 -2.14 -5.04
CA GLY A 101 -13.83 -1.74 -5.49
C GLY A 101 -14.64 -0.99 -4.44
N HIS A 102 -13.99 -0.31 -3.50
CA HIS A 102 -14.62 0.47 -2.44
C HIS A 102 -14.29 1.97 -2.60
N PRO A 103 -14.84 2.66 -3.62
CA PRO A 103 -14.47 4.04 -3.90
C PRO A 103 -14.85 5.03 -2.79
N ASP A 104 -15.95 4.80 -2.07
CA ASP A 104 -16.34 5.69 -0.96
C ASP A 104 -15.36 5.60 0.19
N GLU A 105 -14.95 4.40 0.57
CA GLU A 105 -13.94 4.19 1.60
C GLU A 105 -12.57 4.69 1.17
N ALA A 106 -12.24 4.54 -0.12
CA ALA A 106 -11.03 5.08 -0.70
C ALA A 106 -11.00 6.60 -0.59
N ALA A 107 -12.12 7.26 -0.91
CA ALA A 107 -12.24 8.72 -0.81
C ALA A 107 -12.03 9.21 0.63
N VAL A 108 -12.55 8.49 1.63
CA VAL A 108 -12.35 8.85 3.05
C VAL A 108 -10.87 8.88 3.39
N ALA A 109 -10.13 7.84 3.01
CA ALA A 109 -8.68 7.76 3.29
C ALA A 109 -7.90 8.86 2.57
N ILE A 110 -8.20 9.09 1.29
CA ILE A 110 -7.49 10.10 0.49
C ILE A 110 -7.78 11.51 0.99
N ARG A 111 -9.02 11.81 1.38
CA ARG A 111 -9.36 13.11 1.96
C ARG A 111 -8.62 13.37 3.25
N GLU A 112 -8.46 12.36 4.10
CA GLU A 112 -7.70 12.51 5.35
C GLU A 112 -6.23 12.78 5.07
N GLY A 113 -5.64 12.02 4.14
CA GLY A 113 -4.26 12.27 3.71
C GLY A 113 -4.08 13.68 3.15
N LEU A 114 -5.02 14.13 2.33
CA LEU A 114 -5.00 15.47 1.75
C LEU A 114 -5.11 16.55 2.82
N ARG A 115 -5.99 16.37 3.80
CA ARG A 115 -6.13 17.31 4.93
C ARG A 115 -4.82 17.45 5.69
N LEU A 116 -4.18 16.33 6.02
CA LEU A 116 -2.90 16.33 6.74
C LEU A 116 -1.80 17.00 5.94
N GLU A 117 -1.72 16.70 4.64
CA GLU A 117 -0.66 17.27 3.80
C GLU A 117 -0.86 18.76 3.56
N ARG A 118 -2.09 19.22 3.38
CA ARG A 118 -2.38 20.65 3.24
C ARG A 118 -1.96 21.46 4.47
N ASP A 119 -2.13 20.89 5.66
CA ASP A 119 -1.69 21.54 6.89
C ASP A 119 -0.17 21.63 6.98
N ARG A 120 0.54 20.64 6.43
CA ARG A 120 2.01 20.59 6.43
C ARG A 120 2.62 21.38 5.29
N ASN A 121 2.16 21.15 4.08
CA ASN A 121 2.74 21.73 2.86
C ASN A 121 1.70 21.75 1.74
N PRO A 122 0.88 22.83 1.66
CA PRO A 122 -0.21 22.91 0.66
C PRO A 122 0.28 22.97 -0.79
N GLN A 123 1.57 23.24 -1.00
CA GLN A 123 2.15 23.33 -2.35
C GLN A 123 2.90 22.06 -2.77
N SER A 124 2.80 20.99 -1.98
CA SER A 124 3.56 19.76 -2.27
C SER A 124 3.00 19.02 -3.48
N ASP A 125 3.86 18.23 -4.11
CA ASP A 125 3.45 17.31 -5.18
C ASP A 125 2.45 16.27 -4.66
N LEU A 126 2.57 15.88 -3.41
CA LEU A 126 1.66 14.92 -2.79
C LEU A 126 0.22 15.48 -2.74
N CYS A 127 0.05 16.78 -2.41
CA CYS A 127 -1.27 17.40 -2.45
C CYS A 127 -1.91 17.25 -3.84
N GLY A 128 -1.17 17.59 -4.90
CA GLY A 128 -1.66 17.46 -6.27
C GLY A 128 -2.00 16.02 -6.64
N ARG A 129 -1.16 15.08 -6.23
CA ARG A 129 -1.37 13.65 -6.51
C ARG A 129 -2.62 13.14 -5.79
N LEU A 130 -2.82 13.52 -4.53
CA LEU A 130 -4.01 13.11 -3.76
C LEU A 130 -5.29 13.69 -4.37
N MET A 131 -5.26 14.94 -4.81
CA MET A 131 -6.40 15.55 -5.51
C MET A 131 -6.74 14.81 -6.80
N THR A 132 -5.73 14.44 -7.58
CA THR A 132 -5.91 13.66 -8.81
C THR A 132 -6.53 12.30 -8.52
N ARG A 133 -6.05 11.60 -7.50
CA ARG A 133 -6.62 10.30 -7.12
C ARG A 133 -8.08 10.44 -6.69
N LEU A 134 -8.39 11.48 -5.92
CA LEU A 134 -9.75 11.72 -5.46
C LEU A 134 -10.71 11.95 -6.64
N SER A 135 -10.27 12.69 -7.65
CA SER A 135 -11.05 12.95 -8.87
C SER A 135 -11.28 11.69 -9.70
N SER A 136 -10.42 10.70 -9.57
CA SER A 136 -10.47 9.46 -10.37
C SER A 136 -11.38 8.39 -9.77
N LEU A 137 -11.90 8.60 -8.59
CA LEU A 137 -12.74 7.62 -7.90
C LEU A 137 -14.17 7.57 -8.43
#